data_8edaf258e2b47bb42a0451be6f8a7c11
#
_entry.id   8edaf258e2b47bb42a0451be6f8a7c11
#
_cell.length_a   1.000
_cell.length_b   1.000
_cell.length_c   1.000
_cell.angle_alpha   90.00
_cell.angle_beta   90.00
_cell.angle_gamma   90.00
#
_symmetry.space_group_name_H-M   'P 1'
#
loop_
_entity.id
_entity.type
_entity.pdbx_description
1 polymer ?
#
loop_
_entity_poly.entity_id
_entity_poly.type
_entity_poly.pdbx_seq_one_letter_code
_entity_poly.pdbx_strand_id
1 'polypeptide(L)'
;AFAVVGTLIFLIFRKQILANKMYLKIKEIVLGFVEGMKSLIKVRNLWLFGFYTFSIWALYLLMAYIVFFSIPASSGVGLDAGLAVLVFGSVGFMVVQGGIGIYPAIVAETLVLYGVASAQGYALGWLIWTSQNLTIVLVGIISLVLLPLLNNRKHVEVSVNP
;
A
#
# COMPACT_ATOMS: atom_id res chain seq x y z
N ALA A 1 40.52 -28.13 -10.85
CA ALA A 1 40.61 -27.31 -12.08
C ALA A 1 39.29 -26.50 -12.34
N PHE A 2 38.13 -27.12 -12.28
CA PHE A 2 36.85 -26.44 -12.57
C PHE A 2 36.49 -25.31 -11.59
N ALA A 3 36.77 -25.45 -10.30
CA ALA A 3 36.50 -24.45 -9.29
C ALA A 3 37.34 -23.17 -9.50
N VAL A 4 38.59 -23.29 -9.91
CA VAL A 4 39.50 -22.16 -10.17
C VAL A 4 39.06 -21.39 -11.41
N VAL A 5 38.65 -22.09 -12.46
CA VAL A 5 38.10 -21.45 -13.69
C VAL A 5 36.80 -20.74 -13.40
N GLY A 6 35.89 -21.33 -12.64
CA GLY A 6 34.65 -20.71 -12.21
C GLY A 6 34.85 -19.43 -11.37
N THR A 7 35.84 -19.48 -10.45
CA THR A 7 36.20 -18.31 -9.63
C THR A 7 36.83 -17.19 -10.47
N LEU A 8 37.67 -17.52 -11.45
CA LEU A 8 38.28 -16.55 -12.36
C LEU A 8 37.21 -15.88 -13.27
N ILE A 9 36.31 -16.69 -13.83
CA ILE A 9 35.19 -16.19 -14.63
C ILE A 9 34.31 -15.28 -13.77
N PHE A 10 33.95 -15.65 -12.54
CA PHE A 10 33.21 -14.83 -11.62
C PHE A 10 33.93 -13.52 -11.29
N LEU A 11 35.24 -13.53 -11.08
CA LEU A 11 36.03 -12.32 -10.78
C LEU A 11 36.11 -11.34 -11.98
N ILE A 12 36.20 -11.88 -13.21
CA ILE A 12 36.23 -11.08 -14.45
C ILE A 12 34.86 -10.46 -14.71
N PHE A 13 33.80 -11.24 -14.60
CA PHE A 13 32.43 -10.75 -14.82
C PHE A 13 31.91 -9.87 -13.68
N ARG A 14 32.47 -10.00 -12.47
CA ARG A 14 32.11 -9.18 -11.29
C ARG A 14 32.23 -7.67 -11.58
N LYS A 15 33.27 -7.22 -12.28
CA LYS A 15 33.43 -5.81 -12.65
C LYS A 15 32.36 -5.33 -13.65
N GLN A 16 32.01 -6.15 -14.61
CA GLN A 16 30.96 -5.82 -15.59
C GLN A 16 29.54 -5.87 -14.99
N ILE A 17 29.28 -6.82 -14.09
CA ILE A 17 28.02 -6.91 -13.35
C ILE A 17 27.87 -5.72 -12.40
N LEU A 18 28.94 -5.32 -11.69
CA LEU A 18 28.95 -4.18 -10.78
C LEU A 18 28.83 -2.81 -11.51
N ALA A 19 29.28 -2.74 -12.77
CA ALA A 19 29.16 -1.54 -13.62
C ALA A 19 27.81 -1.46 -14.37
N ASN A 20 27.00 -2.51 -14.32
CA ASN A 20 25.70 -2.53 -15.01
C ASN A 20 24.72 -1.59 -14.30
N LYS A 21 24.17 -0.61 -15.05
CA LYS A 21 23.15 0.34 -14.55
C LYS A 21 21.99 -0.34 -13.82
N MET A 22 21.63 -1.56 -14.26
CA MET A 22 20.55 -2.34 -13.64
C MET A 22 20.93 -2.85 -12.25
N TYR A 23 22.18 -3.33 -12.06
CA TYR A 23 22.70 -3.74 -10.74
C TYR A 23 22.76 -2.56 -9.77
N LEU A 24 23.27 -1.41 -10.22
CA LEU A 24 23.34 -0.20 -9.40
C LEU A 24 21.93 0.24 -8.96
N LYS A 25 20.96 0.22 -9.86
CA LYS A 25 19.56 0.56 -9.58
C LYS A 25 18.91 -0.41 -8.58
N ILE A 26 19.15 -1.72 -8.73
CA ILE A 26 18.67 -2.72 -7.78
C ILE A 26 19.32 -2.52 -6.40
N LYS A 27 20.63 -2.28 -6.38
CA LYS A 27 21.38 -2.00 -5.14
C LYS A 27 20.84 -0.76 -4.42
N GLU A 28 20.57 0.32 -5.14
CA GLU A 28 19.97 1.55 -4.57
C GLU A 28 18.59 1.27 -3.97
N ILE A 29 17.74 0.51 -4.68
CA ILE A 29 16.41 0.12 -4.17
C ILE A 29 16.55 -0.70 -2.89
N VAL A 30 17.44 -1.70 -2.87
CA VAL A 30 17.66 -2.55 -1.68
C VAL A 30 18.24 -1.75 -0.52
N LEU A 31 19.21 -0.87 -0.78
CA LEU A 31 19.76 0.00 0.28
C LEU A 31 18.72 0.97 0.81
N GLY A 32 17.93 1.61 -0.07
CA GLY A 32 16.83 2.49 0.32
C GLY A 32 15.77 1.75 1.15
N PHE A 33 15.46 0.51 0.80
CA PHE A 33 14.57 -0.34 1.59
C PHE A 33 15.13 -0.65 2.99
N VAL A 34 16.43 -1.02 3.08
CA VAL A 34 17.10 -1.28 4.35
C VAL A 34 17.18 -0.01 5.21
N GLU A 35 17.46 1.15 4.60
CA GLU A 35 17.47 2.44 5.31
C GLU A 35 16.06 2.81 5.80
N GLY A 36 15.04 2.58 4.96
CA GLY A 36 13.64 2.74 5.35
C GLY A 36 13.28 1.87 6.56
N MET A 37 13.66 0.59 6.54
CA MET A 37 13.45 -0.31 7.68
C MET A 37 14.20 0.17 8.95
N LYS A 38 15.43 0.65 8.82
CA LYS A 38 16.20 1.20 9.95
C LYS A 38 15.55 2.48 10.51
N SER A 39 14.88 3.27 9.67
CA SER A 39 14.17 4.46 10.14
C SER A 39 12.96 4.13 11.03
N LEU A 40 12.33 2.97 10.81
CA LEU A 40 11.22 2.51 11.66
C LEU A 40 11.67 2.27 13.10
N ILE A 41 12.90 1.78 13.31
CA ILE A 41 13.46 1.53 14.65
C ILE A 41 13.69 2.86 15.41
N LYS A 42 13.84 3.98 14.69
CA LYS A 42 14.02 5.33 15.26
C LYS A 42 12.72 6.03 15.62
N VAL A 43 11.57 5.41 15.30
CA VAL A 43 10.27 5.97 15.67
C VAL A 43 10.14 6.03 17.20
N ARG A 44 9.85 7.21 17.71
CA ARG A 44 9.76 7.49 19.16
C ARG A 44 8.78 6.56 19.91
N ASN A 45 7.77 6.07 19.23
CA ASN A 45 6.75 5.20 19.81
C ASN A 45 6.31 4.12 18.81
N LEU A 46 7.08 3.03 18.75
CA LEU A 46 6.85 1.89 17.84
C LEU A 46 5.46 1.24 18.05
N TRP A 47 5.00 1.22 19.31
CA TRP A 47 3.69 0.65 19.62
C TRP A 47 2.55 1.45 19.00
N LEU A 48 2.62 2.77 19.11
CA LEU A 48 1.63 3.68 18.52
C LEU A 48 1.68 3.62 17.00
N PHE A 49 2.87 3.56 16.42
CA PHE A 49 3.05 3.36 14.97
C PHE A 49 2.42 2.05 14.49
N GLY A 50 2.70 0.94 15.19
CA GLY A 50 2.11 -0.36 14.89
C GLY A 50 0.59 -0.36 14.99
N PHE A 51 0.05 0.27 16.04
CA PHE A 51 -1.40 0.41 16.23
C PHE A 51 -2.06 1.17 15.07
N TYR A 52 -1.51 2.32 14.67
CA TYR A 52 -2.06 3.08 13.54
C TYR A 52 -1.94 2.33 12.22
N THR A 53 -0.80 1.68 11.98
CA THR A 53 -0.61 0.87 10.77
C THR A 53 -1.64 -0.25 10.70
N PHE A 54 -1.79 -1.01 11.77
CA PHE A 54 -2.79 -2.08 11.84
C PHE A 54 -4.22 -1.53 11.64
N SER A 55 -4.54 -0.42 12.28
CA SER A 55 -5.87 0.21 12.17
C SER A 55 -6.18 0.64 10.73
N ILE A 56 -5.21 1.21 10.01
CA ILE A 56 -5.37 1.60 8.61
C ILE A 56 -5.69 0.37 7.74
N TRP A 57 -4.91 -0.70 7.87
CA TRP A 57 -5.13 -1.92 7.09
C TRP A 57 -6.46 -2.59 7.44
N ALA A 58 -6.82 -2.61 8.73
CA ALA A 58 -8.10 -3.13 9.19
C ALA A 58 -9.28 -2.33 8.61
N LEU A 59 -9.17 -1.01 8.56
CA LEU A 59 -10.19 -0.14 7.96
C LEU A 59 -10.31 -0.36 6.45
N TYR A 60 -9.20 -0.53 5.73
CA TYR A 60 -9.25 -0.87 4.31
C TYR A 60 -9.90 -2.21 4.04
N LEU A 61 -9.58 -3.23 4.86
CA LEU A 61 -10.23 -4.54 4.79
C LEU A 61 -11.73 -4.43 5.06
N LEU A 62 -12.11 -3.72 6.11
CA LEU A 62 -13.51 -3.53 6.49
C LEU A 62 -14.28 -2.80 5.38
N MET A 63 -13.70 -1.75 4.81
CA MET A 63 -14.31 -1.02 3.70
C MET A 63 -14.54 -1.92 2.48
N ALA A 64 -13.52 -2.70 2.07
CA ALA A 64 -13.65 -3.64 0.97
C ALA A 64 -14.72 -4.71 1.27
N TYR A 65 -14.74 -5.23 2.48
CA TYR A 65 -15.68 -6.26 2.91
C TYR A 65 -17.13 -5.76 2.95
N ILE A 66 -17.38 -4.55 3.44
CA ILE A 66 -18.72 -3.95 3.45
C ILE A 66 -19.27 -3.81 2.03
N VAL A 67 -18.43 -3.47 1.05
CA VAL A 67 -18.84 -3.31 -0.34
C VAL A 67 -19.33 -4.63 -0.94
N PHE A 68 -18.87 -5.79 -0.44
CA PHE A 68 -19.36 -7.08 -0.93
C PHE A 68 -20.86 -7.29 -0.68
N PHE A 69 -21.43 -6.65 0.31
CA PHE A 69 -22.88 -6.71 0.58
C PHE A 69 -23.72 -5.81 -0.34
N SER A 70 -23.08 -5.00 -1.18
CA SER A 70 -23.81 -4.13 -2.12
C SER A 70 -24.41 -4.89 -3.31
N ILE A 71 -23.89 -6.08 -3.63
CA ILE A 71 -24.37 -6.92 -4.74
C ILE A 71 -24.72 -8.31 -4.19
N PRO A 72 -25.92 -8.84 -4.47
CA PRO A 72 -26.34 -10.15 -3.95
C PRO A 72 -25.37 -11.30 -4.28
N ALA A 73 -24.74 -11.25 -5.47
CA ALA A 73 -23.80 -12.29 -5.91
C ALA A 73 -22.49 -12.34 -5.08
N SER A 74 -22.14 -11.28 -4.38
CA SER A 74 -20.94 -11.21 -3.52
C SER A 74 -21.26 -11.21 -2.03
N SER A 75 -22.53 -11.16 -1.63
CA SER A 75 -22.92 -11.09 -0.22
C SER A 75 -22.55 -12.34 0.59
N GLY A 76 -22.35 -13.48 -0.08
CA GLY A 76 -21.89 -14.73 0.55
C GLY A 76 -20.38 -14.92 0.57
N VAL A 77 -19.61 -13.97 0.05
CA VAL A 77 -18.14 -14.05 0.00
C VAL A 77 -17.55 -13.74 1.37
N GLY A 78 -16.63 -14.58 1.82
CA GLY A 78 -16.05 -14.50 3.16
C GLY A 78 -14.98 -13.41 3.33
N LEU A 79 -14.49 -13.28 4.57
CA LEU A 79 -13.42 -12.34 4.93
C LEU A 79 -12.09 -12.68 4.24
N ASP A 80 -11.87 -13.95 3.92
CA ASP A 80 -10.73 -14.48 3.17
C ASP A 80 -10.64 -13.86 1.77
N ALA A 81 -11.75 -13.71 1.08
CA ALA A 81 -11.79 -12.97 -0.18
C ALA A 81 -11.49 -11.47 0.00
N GLY A 82 -11.97 -10.88 1.10
CA GLY A 82 -11.61 -9.50 1.45
C GLY A 82 -10.11 -9.32 1.65
N LEU A 83 -9.47 -10.26 2.34
CA LEU A 83 -8.01 -10.27 2.49
C LEU A 83 -7.29 -10.46 1.15
N ALA A 84 -7.77 -11.37 0.30
CA ALA A 84 -7.21 -11.58 -1.02
C ALA A 84 -7.31 -10.30 -1.88
N VAL A 85 -8.46 -9.64 -1.90
CA VAL A 85 -8.68 -8.37 -2.59
C VAL A 85 -7.77 -7.27 -2.03
N LEU A 86 -7.58 -7.20 -0.71
CA LEU A 86 -6.68 -6.24 -0.08
C LEU A 86 -5.22 -6.44 -0.52
N VAL A 87 -4.75 -7.69 -0.50
CA VAL A 87 -3.36 -8.02 -0.87
C VAL A 87 -3.12 -7.81 -2.37
N PHE A 88 -3.91 -8.44 -3.23
CA PHE A 88 -3.72 -8.34 -4.68
C PHE A 88 -4.06 -6.95 -5.21
N GLY A 89 -5.09 -6.30 -4.66
CA GLY A 89 -5.44 -4.93 -5.00
C GLY A 89 -4.33 -3.93 -4.67
N SER A 90 -3.62 -4.11 -3.54
CA SER A 90 -2.48 -3.25 -3.18
C SER A 90 -1.35 -3.32 -4.22
N VAL A 91 -1.14 -4.47 -4.86
CA VAL A 91 -0.19 -4.59 -5.97
C VAL A 91 -0.61 -3.70 -7.15
N GLY A 92 -1.91 -3.62 -7.44
CA GLY A 92 -2.44 -2.74 -8.48
C GLY A 92 -2.11 -1.27 -8.26
N PHE A 93 -2.18 -0.81 -7.00
CA PHE A 93 -1.77 0.56 -6.63
C PHE A 93 -0.27 0.82 -6.80
N MET A 94 0.57 -0.23 -6.65
CA MET A 94 2.02 -0.12 -6.84
C MET A 94 2.41 -0.07 -8.32
N VAL A 95 1.71 -0.84 -9.18
CA VAL A 95 2.01 -0.96 -10.61
C VAL A 95 1.54 0.27 -11.39
N VAL A 96 0.35 0.76 -11.08
CA VAL A 96 -0.23 1.97 -11.70
C VAL A 96 -0.53 2.97 -10.61
N GLN A 97 0.03 4.16 -10.74
CA GLN A 97 -0.16 5.22 -9.77
C GLN A 97 -1.65 5.49 -9.51
N GLY A 98 -2.07 5.29 -8.26
CA GLY A 98 -3.48 5.41 -7.86
C GLY A 98 -4.37 4.23 -8.27
N GLY A 99 -3.84 3.18 -8.91
CA GLY A 99 -4.57 1.96 -9.25
C GLY A 99 -5.68 2.11 -10.29
N ILE A 100 -5.76 3.26 -10.99
CA ILE A 100 -6.86 3.57 -11.91
C ILE A 100 -6.96 2.50 -13.00
N GLY A 101 -8.13 1.86 -13.10
CA GLY A 101 -8.43 0.81 -14.08
C GLY A 101 -7.83 -0.56 -13.75
N ILE A 102 -6.59 -0.63 -13.26
CA ILE A 102 -5.95 -1.91 -12.92
C ILE A 102 -6.49 -2.49 -11.60
N TYR A 103 -6.80 -1.66 -10.61
CA TYR A 103 -7.36 -2.12 -9.35
C TYR A 103 -8.68 -2.86 -9.54
N PRO A 104 -9.69 -2.31 -10.25
CA PRO A 104 -10.93 -3.02 -10.54
C PRO A 104 -10.72 -4.33 -11.31
N ALA A 105 -9.75 -4.37 -12.23
CA ALA A 105 -9.43 -5.58 -12.98
C ALA A 105 -8.85 -6.67 -12.06
N ILE A 106 -7.90 -6.31 -11.19
CA ILE A 106 -7.32 -7.26 -10.21
C ILE A 106 -8.40 -7.77 -9.24
N VAL A 107 -9.28 -6.89 -8.76
CA VAL A 107 -10.41 -7.28 -7.90
C VAL A 107 -11.33 -8.26 -8.62
N ALA A 108 -11.66 -8.01 -9.89
CA ALA A 108 -12.48 -8.90 -10.70
C ALA A 108 -11.88 -10.30 -10.77
N GLU A 109 -10.61 -10.40 -11.18
CA GLU A 109 -9.91 -11.70 -11.30
C GLU A 109 -9.76 -12.40 -9.95
N THR A 110 -9.52 -11.65 -8.89
CA THR A 110 -9.46 -12.21 -7.53
C THR A 110 -10.80 -12.80 -7.12
N LEU A 111 -11.91 -12.08 -7.33
CA LEU A 111 -13.23 -12.52 -6.91
C LEU A 111 -13.79 -13.66 -7.76
N VAL A 112 -13.31 -13.85 -8.99
CA VAL A 112 -13.63 -15.06 -9.79
C VAL A 112 -13.22 -16.33 -9.07
N LEU A 113 -12.10 -16.33 -8.34
CA LEU A 113 -11.64 -17.47 -7.54
C LEU A 113 -12.60 -17.82 -6.39
N TYR A 114 -13.45 -16.86 -6.00
CA TYR A 114 -14.47 -17.00 -4.96
C TYR A 114 -15.90 -17.17 -5.54
N GLY A 115 -16.01 -17.42 -6.85
CA GLY A 115 -17.27 -17.72 -7.51
C GLY A 115 -18.10 -16.49 -7.91
N VAL A 116 -17.55 -15.28 -7.84
CA VAL A 116 -18.19 -14.05 -8.33
C VAL A 116 -17.89 -13.86 -9.81
N ALA A 117 -18.91 -13.60 -10.64
CA ALA A 117 -18.70 -13.35 -12.06
C ALA A 117 -17.81 -12.11 -12.29
N SER A 118 -16.89 -12.19 -13.28
CA SER A 118 -15.89 -11.14 -13.53
C SER A 118 -16.50 -9.76 -13.72
N ALA A 119 -17.64 -9.62 -14.42
CA ALA A 119 -18.31 -8.34 -14.58
C ALA A 119 -18.79 -7.73 -13.25
N GLN A 120 -19.28 -8.55 -12.33
CA GLN A 120 -19.70 -8.13 -10.99
C GLN A 120 -18.49 -7.78 -10.12
N GLY A 121 -17.43 -8.60 -10.19
CA GLY A 121 -16.16 -8.34 -9.54
C GLY A 121 -15.53 -7.02 -9.99
N TYR A 122 -15.63 -6.70 -11.28
CA TYR A 122 -15.15 -5.44 -11.85
C TYR A 122 -15.96 -4.24 -11.32
N ALA A 123 -17.28 -4.36 -11.24
CA ALA A 123 -18.14 -3.33 -10.65
C ALA A 123 -17.80 -3.11 -9.16
N LEU A 124 -17.61 -4.20 -8.40
CA LEU A 124 -17.18 -4.13 -7.00
C LEU A 124 -15.82 -3.45 -6.86
N GLY A 125 -14.88 -3.78 -7.73
CA GLY A 125 -13.56 -3.14 -7.76
C GLY A 125 -13.65 -1.63 -7.94
N TRP A 126 -14.51 -1.15 -8.83
CA TRP A 126 -14.77 0.29 -8.99
C TRP A 126 -15.44 0.89 -7.76
N LEU A 127 -16.41 0.20 -7.14
CA LEU A 127 -17.05 0.68 -5.92
C LEU A 127 -16.05 0.81 -4.77
N ILE A 128 -15.19 -0.20 -4.55
CA ILE A 128 -14.16 -0.17 -3.51
C ILE A 128 -13.17 0.97 -3.80
N TRP A 129 -12.66 1.05 -5.02
CA TRP A 129 -11.70 2.07 -5.41
C TRP A 129 -12.26 3.49 -5.24
N THR A 130 -13.47 3.73 -5.70
CA THR A 130 -14.13 5.04 -5.58
C THR A 130 -14.39 5.40 -4.13
N SER A 131 -14.88 4.46 -3.32
CA SER A 131 -15.16 4.67 -1.90
C SER A 131 -13.89 5.04 -1.12
N GLN A 132 -12.79 4.34 -1.39
CA GLN A 132 -11.49 4.63 -0.76
C GLN A 132 -10.98 6.03 -1.13
N ASN A 133 -10.97 6.34 -2.43
CA ASN A 133 -10.48 7.65 -2.90
C ASN A 133 -11.37 8.81 -2.40
N LEU A 134 -12.68 8.63 -2.41
CA LEU A 134 -13.61 9.63 -1.88
C LEU A 134 -13.37 9.87 -0.39
N THR A 135 -13.19 8.81 0.40
CA THR A 135 -12.88 8.91 1.83
C THR A 135 -11.58 9.68 2.07
N ILE A 136 -10.51 9.36 1.33
CA ILE A 136 -9.23 10.05 1.45
C ILE A 136 -9.37 11.54 1.13
N VAL A 137 -10.09 11.88 0.05
CA VAL A 137 -10.31 13.27 -0.34
C VAL A 137 -11.12 14.03 0.73
N LEU A 138 -12.22 13.45 1.21
CA LEU A 138 -13.06 14.09 2.23
C LEU A 138 -12.30 14.29 3.54
N VAL A 139 -11.63 13.26 4.04
CA VAL A 139 -10.83 13.35 5.28
C VAL A 139 -9.65 14.32 5.09
N GLY A 140 -9.02 14.33 3.91
CA GLY A 140 -7.95 15.26 3.57
C GLY A 140 -8.43 16.71 3.61
N ILE A 141 -9.57 17.03 3.00
CA ILE A 141 -10.17 18.38 3.02
C ILE A 141 -10.50 18.79 4.46
N ILE A 142 -11.16 17.92 5.22
CA ILE A 142 -11.50 18.19 6.63
C ILE A 142 -10.23 18.47 7.44
N SER A 143 -9.19 17.67 7.25
CA SER A 143 -7.91 17.85 7.94
C SER A 143 -7.24 19.17 7.60
N LEU A 144 -7.24 19.57 6.32
CA LEU A 144 -6.68 20.85 5.88
C LEU A 144 -7.42 22.05 6.48
N VAL A 145 -8.74 21.96 6.66
CA VAL A 145 -9.54 23.01 7.28
C VAL A 145 -9.33 23.06 8.80
N LEU A 146 -9.27 21.90 9.46
CA LEU A 146 -9.16 21.82 10.91
C LEU A 146 -7.74 22.15 11.42
N LEU A 147 -6.71 21.82 10.65
CA LEU A 147 -5.32 21.99 11.08
C LEU A 147 -4.96 23.42 11.48
N PRO A 148 -5.25 24.46 10.65
CA PRO A 148 -4.97 25.85 11.03
C PRO A 148 -5.84 26.33 12.21
N LEU A 149 -7.09 25.87 12.30
CA LEU A 149 -7.98 26.23 13.40
C LEU A 149 -7.49 25.71 14.76
N LEU A 150 -6.94 24.49 14.77
CA LEU A 150 -6.37 23.85 15.97
C LEU A 150 -5.00 24.44 16.32
N ASN A 151 -4.21 24.82 15.33
CA ASN A 151 -2.86 25.34 15.54
C ASN A 151 -2.87 26.81 16.02
N ASN A 152 -3.79 27.65 15.54
CA ASN A 152 -3.94 29.02 16.00
C ASN A 152 -4.25 29.12 17.50
N ARG A 153 -4.95 28.14 18.09
CA ARG A 153 -5.22 28.12 19.53
C ARG A 153 -3.94 27.97 20.36
N LYS A 154 -2.97 27.19 19.90
CA LYS A 154 -1.69 27.01 20.62
C LYS A 154 -0.79 28.25 20.61
N HIS A 155 -0.85 29.06 19.56
CA HIS A 155 -0.08 30.31 19.50
C HIS A 155 -0.62 31.39 20.44
N VAL A 156 -1.93 31.41 20.69
CA VAL A 156 -2.56 32.35 21.64
C VAL A 156 -2.19 32.01 23.09
N GLU A 157 -2.13 30.74 23.46
CA GLU A 157 -1.77 30.32 24.83
C GLU A 157 -0.28 30.61 25.17
N VAL A 158 0.62 30.49 24.20
CA VAL A 158 2.06 30.76 24.42
C VAL A 158 2.36 32.28 24.54
N SER A 159 1.51 33.15 23.96
CA SER A 159 1.72 34.61 24.01
C SER A 159 1.09 35.28 25.26
N VAL A 160 0.30 34.56 26.07
CA VAL A 160 -0.40 35.12 27.25
C VAL A 160 0.36 34.83 28.55
N ASN A 161 1.39 33.97 28.54
CA ASN A 161 2.24 33.71 29.71
C ASN A 161 3.66 34.31 29.48
N PRO A 162 3.98 35.54 29.93
CA PRO A 162 5.32 36.09 29.97
C PRO A 162 6.20 35.44 31.04
#